data_644c9004c3691862dc423136c9942713
#
_entry.id   644c9004c3691862dc423136c9942713
#
_cell.length_a   1.000
_cell.length_b   1.000
_cell.length_c   1.000
_cell.angle_alpha   90.00
_cell.angle_beta   90.00
_cell.angle_gamma   90.00
#
_symmetry.space_group_name_H-M   'P 1'
#
loop_
_entity.id
_entity.type
_entity.pdbx_description
1 polymer ?
#
loop_
_entity_poly.entity_id
_entity_poly.type
_entity_poly.pdbx_seq_one_letter_code
_entity_poly.pdbx_strand_id
1 'polypeptide(L)'
;MKGFDKKYQDFPDFILKITKQIWEGKDVESIAKFYTDDIPVISPFGITYGNKPVIESTYKTLKEFPDRQLLGEDVIWNGDDKNGYHSSHRILSKGTHLGEGFYGKPSGKEIYYRVIADCACRDNQVYDEWIVRDLSLIHI
;
A
#
# COMPACT_ATOMS: atom_id res chain seq x y z
N MET A 1 20.49 -1.08 7.98
CA MET A 1 19.87 -0.07 7.08
C MET A 1 19.99 1.31 7.72
N LYS A 2 20.85 2.15 7.17
CA LYS A 2 20.96 3.54 7.63
C LYS A 2 19.68 4.31 7.33
N GLY A 3 19.30 5.21 8.24
CA GLY A 3 18.12 6.05 8.08
C GLY A 3 16.79 5.39 8.40
N PHE A 4 16.77 4.07 8.62
CA PHE A 4 15.57 3.36 9.03
C PHE A 4 15.50 3.21 10.55
N ASP A 5 14.28 3.18 11.08
CA ASP A 5 14.05 2.94 12.50
C ASP A 5 14.61 1.56 12.88
N LYS A 6 15.31 1.50 14.01
CA LYS A 6 15.98 0.27 14.48
C LYS A 6 15.01 -0.86 14.84
N LYS A 7 13.73 -0.57 15.00
CA LYS A 7 12.71 -1.60 15.25
C LYS A 7 12.50 -2.55 14.07
N TYR A 8 12.88 -2.13 12.86
CA TYR A 8 12.80 -2.96 11.66
C TYR A 8 14.04 -3.83 11.53
N GLN A 9 13.84 -5.14 11.44
CA GLN A 9 14.94 -6.12 11.37
C GLN A 9 15.68 -6.05 10.04
N ASP A 10 14.93 -5.85 8.95
CA ASP A 10 15.44 -5.77 7.59
C ASP A 10 14.44 -4.99 6.72
N PHE A 11 14.72 -4.86 5.44
CA PHE A 11 13.86 -4.12 4.54
C PHE A 11 12.48 -4.78 4.30
N PRO A 12 12.38 -6.11 4.09
CA PRO A 12 11.05 -6.74 4.05
C PRO A 12 10.21 -6.49 5.31
N ASP A 13 10.84 -6.53 6.49
CA ASP A 13 10.16 -6.26 7.76
C ASP A 13 9.58 -4.83 7.79
N PHE A 14 10.34 -3.85 7.30
CA PHE A 14 9.86 -2.47 7.14
C PHE A 14 8.61 -2.41 6.27
N ILE A 15 8.67 -2.99 5.06
CA ILE A 15 7.55 -2.98 4.09
C ILE A 15 6.30 -3.64 4.69
N LEU A 16 6.46 -4.81 5.29
CA LEU A 16 5.33 -5.56 5.86
C LEU A 16 4.70 -4.82 7.05
N LYS A 17 5.53 -4.25 7.92
CA LYS A 17 5.04 -3.56 9.13
C LYS A 17 4.33 -2.25 8.81
N ILE A 18 4.85 -1.43 7.91
CA ILE A 18 4.16 -0.19 7.54
C ILE A 18 2.84 -0.47 6.82
N THR A 19 2.80 -1.49 5.98
CA THR A 19 1.57 -1.92 5.30
C THR A 19 0.51 -2.34 6.32
N LYS A 20 0.90 -3.16 7.27
CA LYS A 20 0.00 -3.63 8.34
C LYS A 20 -0.50 -2.48 9.22
N GLN A 21 0.39 -1.57 9.60
CA GLN A 21 0.04 -0.41 10.42
C GLN A 21 -1.01 0.47 9.74
N ILE A 22 -0.83 0.74 8.45
CA ILE A 22 -1.73 1.61 7.68
C ILE A 22 -3.10 0.95 7.51
N TRP A 23 -3.12 -0.30 7.05
CA TRP A 23 -4.36 -0.94 6.63
C TRP A 23 -5.08 -1.68 7.75
N GLU A 24 -4.42 -2.60 8.44
CA GLU A 24 -5.04 -3.37 9.52
C GLU A 24 -5.11 -2.57 10.82
N GLY A 25 -4.07 -1.81 11.12
CA GLY A 25 -4.03 -0.88 12.25
C GLY A 25 -4.85 0.38 12.02
N LYS A 26 -5.28 0.63 10.78
CA LYS A 26 -6.07 1.81 10.36
C LYS A 26 -5.41 3.14 10.73
N ASP A 27 -4.09 3.14 10.83
CA ASP A 27 -3.30 4.34 11.09
C ASP A 27 -2.96 5.04 9.77
N VAL A 28 -4.01 5.54 9.11
CA VAL A 28 -3.92 6.11 7.76
C VAL A 28 -3.05 7.37 7.75
N GLU A 29 -3.12 8.17 8.80
CA GLU A 29 -2.32 9.40 8.89
C GLU A 29 -0.81 9.13 8.96
N SER A 30 -0.38 7.92 9.34
CA SER A 30 1.03 7.54 9.30
C SER A 30 1.61 7.53 7.89
N ILE A 31 0.78 7.51 6.85
CA ILE A 31 1.22 7.66 5.45
C ILE A 31 2.03 8.95 5.29
N ALA A 32 1.64 10.03 5.95
CA ALA A 32 2.39 11.29 5.91
C ALA A 32 3.84 11.14 6.43
N LYS A 33 4.08 10.19 7.32
CA LYS A 33 5.40 9.87 7.86
C LYS A 33 6.19 8.93 6.94
N PHE A 34 5.53 7.91 6.37
CA PHE A 34 6.20 6.86 5.60
C PHE A 34 6.30 7.13 4.11
N TYR A 35 5.53 8.07 3.58
CA TYR A 35 5.56 8.43 2.16
C TYR A 35 6.05 9.86 2.03
N THR A 36 6.96 10.11 1.10
CA THR A 36 7.49 11.46 0.89
C THR A 36 6.41 12.44 0.42
N ASP A 37 6.60 13.72 0.70
CA ASP A 37 5.63 14.78 0.37
C ASP A 37 5.34 14.87 -1.14
N ASP A 38 6.29 14.49 -1.98
CA ASP A 38 6.23 14.60 -3.43
C ASP A 38 6.17 13.25 -4.15
N ILE A 39 5.92 12.17 -3.43
CA ILE A 39 5.97 10.82 -4.00
C ILE A 39 5.12 10.67 -5.25
N PRO A 40 5.68 10.19 -6.38
CA PRO A 40 4.87 9.74 -7.50
C PRO A 40 4.29 8.35 -7.19
N VAL A 41 3.00 8.19 -7.39
CA VAL A 41 2.33 6.89 -7.29
C VAL A 41 1.69 6.59 -8.64
N ILE A 42 2.16 5.53 -9.27
CA ILE A 42 1.73 5.11 -10.60
C ILE A 42 0.86 3.87 -10.45
N SER A 43 -0.35 3.94 -10.97
CA SER A 43 -1.32 2.85 -10.91
C SER A 43 -2.07 2.73 -12.23
N PRO A 44 -2.91 1.70 -12.41
CA PRO A 44 -3.76 1.59 -13.60
C PRO A 44 -4.70 2.80 -13.81
N PHE A 45 -4.93 3.60 -12.78
CA PHE A 45 -5.79 4.78 -12.84
C PHE A 45 -5.05 6.07 -13.22
N GLY A 46 -3.72 6.01 -13.36
CA GLY A 46 -2.88 7.15 -13.70
C GLY A 46 -1.80 7.42 -12.66
N ILE A 47 -1.27 8.63 -12.69
CA ILE A 47 -0.19 9.07 -11.81
C ILE A 47 -0.72 10.14 -10.87
N THR A 48 -0.42 10.01 -9.58
CA THR A 48 -0.64 11.05 -8.59
C THR A 48 0.69 11.46 -7.96
N TYR A 49 0.75 12.66 -7.42
CA TYR A 49 1.94 13.19 -6.77
C TYR A 49 1.62 13.61 -5.34
N GLY A 50 2.48 13.21 -4.41
CA GLY A 50 2.37 13.55 -3.02
C GLY A 50 1.66 12.50 -2.18
N ASN A 51 1.82 12.60 -0.86
CA ASN A 51 1.22 11.64 0.08
C ASN A 51 -0.26 11.95 0.39
N LYS A 52 -0.72 13.17 0.18
CA LYS A 52 -2.13 13.52 0.43
C LYS A 52 -3.12 12.71 -0.41
N PRO A 53 -2.94 12.56 -1.75
CA PRO A 53 -3.80 11.70 -2.53
C PRO A 53 -3.79 10.24 -2.06
N VAL A 54 -2.64 9.75 -1.56
CA VAL A 54 -2.53 8.39 -1.01
C VAL A 54 -3.40 8.25 0.24
N ILE A 55 -3.33 9.23 1.15
CA ILE A 55 -4.16 9.26 2.36
C ILE A 55 -5.65 9.27 1.99
N GLU A 56 -6.05 10.14 1.08
CA GLU A 56 -7.44 10.26 0.64
C GLU A 56 -7.96 8.95 0.01
N SER A 57 -7.18 8.35 -0.88
CA SER A 57 -7.58 7.10 -1.54
C SER A 57 -7.63 5.94 -0.55
N THR A 58 -6.77 5.93 0.46
CA THR A 58 -6.78 4.92 1.52
C THR A 58 -8.05 5.02 2.36
N TYR A 59 -8.46 6.22 2.75
CA TYR A 59 -9.72 6.42 3.46
C TYR A 59 -10.94 5.99 2.62
N LYS A 60 -10.94 6.32 1.33
CA LYS A 60 -12.02 5.89 0.41
C LYS A 60 -12.11 4.38 0.32
N THR A 61 -10.97 3.70 0.21
CA THR A 61 -10.93 2.25 0.14
C THR A 61 -11.41 1.61 1.45
N LEU A 62 -11.01 2.16 2.60
CA LEU A 62 -11.46 1.68 3.90
C LEU A 62 -12.95 1.95 4.15
N LYS A 63 -13.52 3.00 3.56
CA LYS A 63 -14.97 3.23 3.60
C LYS A 63 -15.73 2.17 2.81
N GLU A 64 -15.19 1.77 1.66
CA GLU A 64 -15.78 0.74 0.81
C GLU A 64 -15.56 -0.67 1.38
N PHE A 65 -14.36 -0.94 1.91
CA PHE A 65 -13.95 -2.22 2.49
C PHE A 65 -13.39 -2.00 3.90
N PRO A 66 -14.25 -1.79 4.94
CA PRO A 66 -13.76 -1.44 6.27
C PRO A 66 -12.96 -2.54 6.97
N ASP A 67 -13.14 -3.79 6.56
CA ASP A 67 -12.44 -4.95 7.09
C ASP A 67 -11.23 -5.38 6.22
N ARG A 68 -10.75 -4.49 5.34
CA ARG A 68 -9.69 -4.82 4.39
C ARG A 68 -8.42 -5.27 5.10
N GLN A 69 -7.90 -6.41 4.63
CA GLN A 69 -6.60 -6.95 5.02
C GLN A 69 -5.69 -7.05 3.80
N LEU A 70 -4.43 -6.70 3.98
CA LEU A 70 -3.39 -6.86 2.98
C LEU A 70 -2.40 -7.91 3.47
N LEU A 71 -2.58 -9.14 2.98
CA LEU A 71 -1.77 -10.27 3.35
C LEU A 71 -0.54 -10.34 2.46
N GLY A 72 0.65 -10.07 3.01
CA GLY A 72 1.90 -10.17 2.27
C GLY A 72 2.23 -11.62 1.98
N GLU A 73 2.26 -11.98 0.70
CA GLU A 73 2.59 -13.33 0.26
C GLU A 73 4.10 -13.48 0.01
N ASP A 74 4.72 -12.44 -0.55
CA ASP A 74 6.14 -12.47 -0.88
C ASP A 74 6.66 -11.05 -1.05
N VAL A 75 7.92 -10.84 -0.64
CA VAL A 75 8.65 -9.59 -0.85
C VAL A 75 9.99 -9.93 -1.47
N ILE A 76 10.16 -9.53 -2.74
CA ILE A 76 11.44 -9.59 -3.43
C ILE A 76 12.09 -8.22 -3.29
N TRP A 77 13.38 -8.15 -3.01
CA TRP A 77 14.01 -6.87 -2.79
C TRP A 77 15.50 -6.87 -3.13
N ASN A 78 16.03 -5.68 -3.36
CA ASN A 78 17.45 -5.43 -3.47
C ASN A 78 17.76 -4.01 -3.00
N GLY A 79 19.04 -3.69 -2.97
CA GLY A 79 19.50 -2.35 -2.63
C GLY A 79 20.48 -2.34 -1.48
N ASP A 80 20.94 -1.14 -1.17
CA ASP A 80 21.89 -0.86 -0.11
C ASP A 80 21.72 0.56 0.42
N ASP A 81 22.49 0.91 1.45
CA ASP A 81 22.41 2.24 2.08
C ASP A 81 22.83 3.38 1.15
N LYS A 82 23.61 3.10 0.12
CA LYS A 82 24.10 4.08 -0.84
C LYS A 82 23.07 4.38 -1.93
N ASN A 83 22.49 3.31 -2.49
CA ASN A 83 21.62 3.39 -3.67
C ASN A 83 20.13 3.38 -3.34
N GLY A 84 19.78 3.19 -2.05
CA GLY A 84 18.42 3.00 -1.62
C GLY A 84 17.97 1.54 -1.80
N TYR A 85 16.75 1.27 -1.38
CA TYR A 85 16.17 -0.07 -1.35
C TYR A 85 14.96 -0.14 -2.25
N HIS A 86 14.81 -1.24 -2.97
CA HIS A 86 13.67 -1.49 -3.85
C HIS A 86 13.01 -2.80 -3.46
N SER A 87 11.68 -2.81 -3.40
CA SER A 87 10.91 -4.02 -3.18
C SER A 87 9.83 -4.19 -4.23
N SER A 88 9.50 -5.45 -4.52
CA SER A 88 8.28 -5.84 -5.19
C SER A 88 7.51 -6.72 -4.23
N HIS A 89 6.34 -6.26 -3.82
CA HIS A 89 5.52 -6.88 -2.78
C HIS A 89 4.26 -7.47 -3.39
N ARG A 90 4.15 -8.80 -3.36
CA ARG A 90 2.93 -9.50 -3.78
C ARG A 90 1.99 -9.59 -2.59
N ILE A 91 0.78 -9.09 -2.77
CA ILE A 91 -0.21 -8.93 -1.72
C ILE A 91 -1.50 -9.63 -2.13
N LEU A 92 -2.07 -10.43 -1.23
CA LEU A 92 -3.44 -10.87 -1.33
C LEU A 92 -4.31 -9.90 -0.54
N SER A 93 -5.15 -9.14 -1.23
CA SER A 93 -6.11 -8.24 -0.61
C SER A 93 -7.42 -8.97 -0.36
N LYS A 94 -7.95 -8.83 0.84
CA LYS A 94 -9.22 -9.42 1.27
C LYS A 94 -10.08 -8.34 1.89
N GLY A 95 -11.39 -8.34 1.61
CA GLY A 95 -12.33 -7.43 2.23
C GLY A 95 -13.77 -7.76 1.88
N THR A 96 -14.70 -7.15 2.61
CA THR A 96 -16.14 -7.25 2.36
C THR A 96 -16.64 -5.92 1.84
N HIS A 97 -17.37 -5.93 0.73
CA HIS A 97 -17.92 -4.74 0.08
C HIS A 97 -19.12 -4.20 0.85
N LEU A 98 -18.87 -3.39 1.87
CA LEU A 98 -19.88 -2.87 2.81
C LEU A 98 -20.21 -1.39 2.59
N GLY A 99 -19.39 -0.65 1.83
CA GLY A 99 -19.59 0.76 1.54
C GLY A 99 -19.72 1.05 0.06
N GLU A 100 -20.32 2.16 -0.29
CA GLU A 100 -20.37 2.66 -1.65
C GLU A 100 -19.04 3.30 -2.02
N GLY A 101 -18.53 3.02 -3.23
CA GLY A 101 -17.29 3.56 -3.72
C GLY A 101 -17.03 3.25 -5.18
N PHE A 102 -15.78 3.04 -5.54
CA PHE A 102 -15.34 2.78 -6.90
C PHE A 102 -16.07 1.60 -7.56
N TYR A 103 -16.37 0.55 -6.80
CA TYR A 103 -17.06 -0.64 -7.30
C TYR A 103 -18.59 -0.55 -7.20
N GLY A 104 -19.13 0.62 -6.89
CA GLY A 104 -20.58 0.86 -6.84
C GLY A 104 -21.19 0.70 -5.45
N LYS A 105 -22.48 0.38 -5.43
CA LYS A 105 -23.24 0.21 -4.18
C LYS A 105 -22.82 -1.01 -3.41
N PRO A 106 -22.94 -1.01 -2.06
CA PRO A 106 -22.55 -2.16 -1.23
C PRO A 106 -23.23 -3.44 -1.70
N SER A 107 -22.43 -4.45 -1.98
CA SER A 107 -22.93 -5.77 -2.41
C SER A 107 -22.93 -6.78 -1.26
N GLY A 108 -22.22 -6.52 -0.17
CA GLY A 108 -22.06 -7.45 0.94
C GLY A 108 -21.15 -8.65 0.60
N LYS A 109 -20.56 -8.65 -0.58
CA LYS A 109 -19.69 -9.75 -1.02
C LYS A 109 -18.29 -9.66 -0.41
N GLU A 110 -17.77 -10.78 0.03
CA GLU A 110 -16.36 -10.92 0.36
C GLU A 110 -15.57 -11.09 -0.94
N ILE A 111 -14.50 -10.32 -1.08
CA ILE A 111 -13.67 -10.34 -2.28
C ILE A 111 -12.21 -10.61 -1.93
N TYR A 112 -11.53 -11.24 -2.87
CA TYR A 112 -10.10 -11.49 -2.84
C TYR A 112 -9.50 -11.04 -4.16
N TYR A 113 -8.41 -10.30 -4.11
CA TYR A 113 -7.68 -9.93 -5.32
C TYR A 113 -6.21 -9.69 -5.02
N ARG A 114 -5.37 -9.88 -6.02
CA ARG A 114 -3.94 -9.66 -5.88
C ARG A 114 -3.53 -8.28 -6.29
N VAL A 115 -2.53 -7.77 -5.58
CA VAL A 115 -1.88 -6.50 -5.84
C VAL A 115 -0.39 -6.76 -5.85
N ILE A 116 0.32 -6.13 -6.78
CA ILE A 116 1.78 -6.01 -6.74
C ILE A 116 2.08 -4.54 -6.51
N ALA A 117 2.88 -4.26 -5.47
CA ALA A 117 3.35 -2.93 -5.17
C ALA A 117 4.88 -2.90 -5.22
N ASP A 118 5.42 -2.11 -6.13
CA ASP A 118 6.86 -1.86 -6.22
C ASP A 118 7.16 -0.55 -5.52
N CYS A 119 8.06 -0.59 -4.56
CA CYS A 119 8.40 0.58 -3.74
C CYS A 119 9.90 0.84 -3.78
N ALA A 120 10.27 2.09 -3.99
CA ALA A 120 11.63 2.57 -3.75
C ALA A 120 11.64 3.31 -2.42
N CYS A 121 12.56 2.92 -1.53
CA CYS A 121 12.60 3.39 -0.15
C CYS A 121 13.99 3.88 0.25
N ARG A 122 14.01 4.94 1.06
CA ARG A 122 15.23 5.51 1.65
C ARG A 122 14.83 6.28 2.90
N ASP A 123 15.68 6.25 3.91
CA ASP A 123 15.50 7.07 5.13
C ASP A 123 14.12 6.89 5.77
N ASN A 124 13.69 5.65 5.93
CA ASN A 124 12.42 5.28 6.56
C ASN A 124 11.18 5.74 5.78
N GLN A 125 11.34 6.04 4.48
CA GLN A 125 10.25 6.53 3.63
C GLN A 125 10.22 5.84 2.27
N VAL A 126 9.03 5.73 1.72
CA VAL A 126 8.79 5.36 0.33
C VAL A 126 8.82 6.65 -0.50
N TYR A 127 9.64 6.70 -1.54
CA TYR A 127 9.76 7.89 -2.40
C TYR A 127 9.30 7.65 -3.84
N ASP A 128 8.99 6.41 -4.20
CA ASP A 128 8.43 6.07 -5.51
C ASP A 128 7.62 4.77 -5.35
N GLU A 129 6.44 4.72 -5.96
CA GLU A 129 5.56 3.55 -5.85
C GLU A 129 4.84 3.27 -7.17
N TRP A 130 4.87 2.01 -7.58
CA TRP A 130 4.12 1.48 -8.71
C TRP A 130 3.18 0.41 -8.19
N ILE A 131 1.90 0.50 -8.54
CA ILE A 131 0.88 -0.45 -8.09
C ILE A 131 0.18 -1.04 -9.31
N VAL A 132 0.11 -2.37 -9.36
CA VAL A 132 -0.73 -3.10 -10.29
C VAL A 132 -1.69 -3.95 -9.47
N ARG A 133 -2.97 -3.90 -9.82
CA ARG A 133 -4.01 -4.65 -9.12
C ARG A 133 -4.94 -5.33 -10.10
N ASP A 134 -5.56 -6.41 -9.66
CA ASP A 134 -6.55 -7.10 -10.46
C ASP A 134 -7.83 -6.25 -10.55
N LEU A 135 -8.15 -5.78 -11.75
CA LEU A 135 -9.33 -4.97 -12.03
C LEU A 135 -10.55 -5.79 -12.41
N SER A 136 -10.46 -7.11 -12.44
CA SER A 136 -11.60 -7.98 -12.78
C SER A 136 -12.77 -7.82 -11.82
N LEU A 137 -12.56 -7.24 -10.65
CA LEU A 137 -13.58 -6.99 -9.63
C LEU A 137 -14.53 -5.84 -9.97
N ILE A 138 -14.32 -5.12 -11.06
CA ILE A 138 -15.16 -3.99 -11.44
C ILE A 138 -16.65 -4.37 -11.60
N HIS A 139 -16.92 -5.64 -11.76
CA HIS A 139 -18.25 -6.20 -11.95
C HIS A 139 -18.83 -6.92 -10.72
N ILE A 140 -18.26 -6.76 -9.55
CA ILE A 140 -18.75 -7.42 -8.32
C ILE A 140 -20.15 -6.96 -7.88
#